data_36284b657a434d0f252b89ac57863d20
#
_entry.id   36284b657a434d0f252b89ac57863d20
#
_cell.length_a   1.000
_cell.length_b   1.000
_cell.length_c   1.000
_cell.angle_alpha   90.00
_cell.angle_beta   90.00
_cell.angle_gamma   90.00
#
_symmetry.space_group_name_H-M   'P 1'
#
loop_
_entity.id
_entity.type
_entity.pdbx_description
1 polymer ?
#
loop_
_entity_poly.entity_id
_entity_poly.type
_entity_poly.pdbx_seq_one_letter_code
_entity_poly.pdbx_strand_id
1 'polypeptide(L)'
;LEYLPRFTRAIGGPPVYIKRDDCTGLAFGGNKTRHNEFLIADALEKGADLVVWGAGIQSNNCRQTAAACAKAGLDIHLVLGRGKPADGPDLVQGNLLLDHLVGAHVEIIDGGVGPEVDARILEVAEEYRRAGREVYEWDRTTVKSLAAVSYVLCLVEIIEQASEDDHMESHPGGWSPQAVYGCSAGSTGAGMVLAAAALG
;
A
#
# COMPACT_ATOMS: atom_id res chain seq x y z
N LEU A 1 -13.11 -3.23 11.44
CA LEU A 1 -12.66 -4.17 12.45
C LEU A 1 -13.66 -5.33 12.53
N GLU A 2 -13.18 -6.58 12.67
CA GLU A 2 -14.01 -7.77 12.63
C GLU A 2 -13.56 -8.73 13.72
N TYR A 3 -14.49 -9.16 14.61
CA TYR A 3 -14.21 -10.16 15.63
C TYR A 3 -14.07 -11.56 15.03
N LEU A 4 -13.09 -12.32 15.50
CA LEU A 4 -12.79 -13.68 15.02
C LEU A 4 -13.15 -14.75 16.07
N PRO A 5 -14.45 -15.07 16.32
CA PRO A 5 -14.88 -15.92 17.44
C PRO A 5 -14.37 -17.36 17.35
N ARG A 6 -14.27 -17.90 16.14
CA ARG A 6 -13.78 -19.27 15.92
C ARG A 6 -12.28 -19.38 16.18
N PHE A 7 -11.51 -18.38 15.74
CA PHE A 7 -10.07 -18.31 15.97
C PHE A 7 -9.77 -18.07 17.46
N THR A 8 -10.46 -17.12 18.09
CA THR A 8 -10.36 -16.85 19.53
C THR A 8 -10.57 -18.13 20.35
N ARG A 9 -11.62 -18.91 20.07
CA ARG A 9 -11.86 -20.19 20.75
C ARG A 9 -10.77 -21.22 20.51
N ALA A 10 -10.24 -21.27 19.29
CA ALA A 10 -9.23 -22.26 18.94
C ALA A 10 -7.89 -22.04 19.65
N ILE A 11 -7.51 -20.77 19.90
CA ILE A 11 -6.25 -20.44 20.61
C ILE A 11 -6.41 -20.45 22.14
N GLY A 12 -7.66 -20.39 22.66
CA GLY A 12 -7.93 -20.36 24.09
C GLY A 12 -7.39 -19.12 24.82
N GLY A 13 -7.21 -18.02 24.09
CA GLY A 13 -6.62 -16.77 24.57
C GLY A 13 -7.61 -15.60 24.58
N PRO A 14 -7.10 -14.36 24.63
CA PRO A 14 -7.92 -13.17 24.60
C PRO A 14 -8.71 -13.05 23.29
N PRO A 15 -9.76 -12.23 23.23
CA PRO A 15 -10.49 -11.93 22.00
C PRO A 15 -9.57 -11.44 20.89
N VAL A 16 -9.72 -12.00 19.68
CA VAL A 16 -8.93 -11.62 18.51
C VAL A 16 -9.80 -10.95 17.48
N TYR A 17 -9.36 -9.82 17.03
CA TYR A 17 -9.98 -9.04 15.97
C TYR A 17 -9.04 -8.90 14.77
N ILE A 18 -9.59 -8.68 13.60
CA ILE A 18 -8.83 -8.38 12.39
C ILE A 18 -9.26 -7.03 11.79
N LYS A 19 -8.29 -6.19 11.47
CA LYS A 19 -8.49 -5.00 10.64
C LYS A 19 -8.38 -5.41 9.18
N ARG A 20 -9.49 -5.33 8.46
CA ARG A 20 -9.65 -5.85 7.09
C ARG A 20 -9.15 -4.87 6.02
N ASP A 21 -7.85 -4.56 6.04
CA ASP A 21 -7.24 -3.72 4.99
C ASP A 21 -7.13 -4.42 3.62
N ASP A 22 -7.38 -5.71 3.57
CA ASP A 22 -7.60 -6.46 2.34
C ASP A 22 -8.92 -6.10 1.64
N CYS A 23 -9.88 -5.53 2.37
CA CYS A 23 -11.21 -5.14 1.88
C CYS A 23 -11.32 -3.64 1.56
N THR A 24 -10.23 -2.90 1.42
CA THR A 24 -10.27 -1.52 0.93
C THR A 24 -10.77 -1.48 -0.52
N GLY A 25 -11.61 -0.49 -0.87
CA GLY A 25 -12.43 -0.54 -2.09
C GLY A 25 -11.71 -0.30 -3.42
N LEU A 26 -10.37 -0.08 -3.46
CA LEU A 26 -9.64 0.23 -4.69
C LEU A 26 -8.97 -1.03 -5.26
N ALA A 27 -9.29 -1.38 -6.51
CA ALA A 27 -8.63 -2.43 -7.29
C ALA A 27 -8.45 -3.75 -6.50
N PHE A 28 -9.53 -4.33 -6.03
CA PHE A 28 -9.59 -5.54 -5.22
C PHE A 28 -9.00 -5.44 -3.82
N GLY A 29 -8.80 -4.23 -3.32
CA GLY A 29 -8.37 -3.97 -1.95
C GLY A 29 -6.88 -4.17 -1.69
N GLY A 30 -6.50 -3.88 -0.47
CA GLY A 30 -5.14 -4.00 0.04
C GLY A 30 -4.66 -2.76 0.79
N ASN A 31 -3.71 -2.97 1.65
CA ASN A 31 -3.17 -1.95 2.55
C ASN A 31 -2.50 -0.75 1.84
N LYS A 32 -2.10 -0.89 0.59
CA LYS A 32 -1.44 0.18 -0.16
C LYS A 32 -2.40 1.28 -0.61
N THR A 33 -3.70 1.04 -0.59
CA THR A 33 -4.70 2.09 -0.78
C THR A 33 -4.51 3.24 0.22
N ARG A 34 -4.23 2.93 1.50
CA ARG A 34 -3.95 3.95 2.53
C ARG A 34 -2.71 4.78 2.20
N HIS A 35 -1.64 4.14 1.75
CA HIS A 35 -0.42 4.85 1.31
C HIS A 35 -0.74 5.80 0.15
N ASN A 36 -1.54 5.33 -0.81
CA ASN A 36 -1.85 6.11 -2.01
C ASN A 36 -2.74 7.33 -1.72
N GLU A 37 -3.54 7.34 -0.66
CA GLU A 37 -4.26 8.55 -0.25
C GLU A 37 -3.32 9.74 -0.03
N PHE A 38 -2.18 9.50 0.58
CA PHE A 38 -1.17 10.54 0.81
C PHE A 38 -0.26 10.77 -0.40
N LEU A 39 0.19 9.70 -1.05
CA LEU A 39 1.15 9.81 -2.15
C LEU A 39 0.51 10.43 -3.41
N ILE A 40 -0.73 10.10 -3.72
CA ILE A 40 -1.44 10.71 -4.85
C ILE A 40 -1.78 12.17 -4.54
N ALA A 41 -2.16 12.49 -3.30
CA ALA A 41 -2.39 13.87 -2.90
C ALA A 41 -1.11 14.71 -3.04
N ASP A 42 0.03 14.20 -2.59
CA ASP A 42 1.34 14.86 -2.74
C ASP A 42 1.76 15.03 -4.21
N ALA A 43 1.50 14.02 -5.05
CA ALA A 43 1.75 14.10 -6.49
C ALA A 43 0.91 15.21 -7.14
N LEU A 44 -0.38 15.27 -6.84
CA LEU A 44 -1.29 16.29 -7.35
C LEU A 44 -0.93 17.70 -6.86
N GLU A 45 -0.57 17.83 -5.58
CA GLU A 45 -0.12 19.12 -5.00
C GLU A 45 1.16 19.63 -5.68
N LYS A 46 2.05 18.73 -6.10
CA LYS A 46 3.25 19.05 -6.85
C LYS A 46 3.00 19.28 -8.35
N GLY A 47 1.76 19.20 -8.79
CA GLY A 47 1.37 19.43 -10.18
C GLY A 47 1.75 18.30 -11.14
N ALA A 48 2.05 17.11 -10.62
CA ALA A 48 2.41 15.97 -11.45
C ALA A 48 1.25 15.55 -12.37
N ASP A 49 1.59 15.15 -13.59
CA ASP A 49 0.67 14.56 -14.56
C ASP A 49 1.00 13.07 -14.83
N LEU A 50 2.17 12.62 -14.38
CA LEU A 50 2.67 11.26 -14.54
C LEU A 50 3.35 10.77 -13.27
N VAL A 51 3.04 9.54 -12.89
CA VAL A 51 3.75 8.82 -11.83
C VAL A 51 4.69 7.79 -12.43
N VAL A 52 5.95 7.74 -12.00
CA VAL A 52 6.89 6.66 -12.32
C VAL A 52 7.14 5.85 -11.05
N TRP A 53 6.78 4.56 -11.09
CA TRP A 53 6.77 3.69 -9.92
C TRP A 53 7.33 2.32 -10.25
N GLY A 54 7.69 1.50 -9.26
CA GLY A 54 8.17 0.16 -9.58
C GLY A 54 8.37 -0.76 -8.40
N ALA A 55 8.34 -2.06 -8.71
CA ALA A 55 8.62 -3.17 -7.80
C ALA A 55 8.72 -4.48 -8.60
N GLY A 56 8.39 -5.64 -8.00
CA GLY A 56 8.26 -6.90 -8.72
C GLY A 56 6.96 -7.02 -9.53
N ILE A 57 6.94 -7.92 -10.50
CA ILE A 57 5.82 -8.13 -11.45
C ILE A 57 4.47 -8.35 -10.75
N GLN A 58 4.44 -9.05 -9.61
CA GLN A 58 3.20 -9.32 -8.87
C GLN A 58 3.01 -8.38 -7.66
N SER A 59 3.48 -7.14 -7.75
CA SER A 59 3.41 -6.18 -6.67
C SER A 59 1.98 -5.68 -6.41
N ASN A 60 1.46 -5.90 -5.21
CA ASN A 60 0.22 -5.27 -4.75
C ASN A 60 0.34 -3.73 -4.67
N ASN A 61 1.56 -3.23 -4.45
CA ASN A 61 1.80 -1.79 -4.41
C ASN A 61 1.63 -1.17 -5.81
N CYS A 62 2.28 -1.75 -6.83
CA CYS A 62 2.16 -1.27 -8.21
C CYS A 62 0.70 -1.26 -8.67
N ARG A 63 -0.03 -2.37 -8.48
CA ARG A 63 -1.45 -2.47 -8.83
C ARG A 63 -2.31 -1.40 -8.19
N GLN A 64 -2.17 -1.22 -6.88
CA GLN A 64 -2.99 -0.23 -6.16
C GLN A 64 -2.60 1.21 -6.51
N THR A 65 -1.31 1.47 -6.76
CA THR A 65 -0.84 2.78 -7.21
C THR A 65 -1.34 3.08 -8.63
N ALA A 66 -1.28 2.11 -9.54
CA ALA A 66 -1.82 2.26 -10.89
C ALA A 66 -3.32 2.58 -10.87
N ALA A 67 -4.08 1.85 -10.07
CA ALA A 67 -5.51 2.12 -9.92
C ALA A 67 -5.80 3.49 -9.27
N ALA A 68 -4.98 3.93 -8.32
CA ALA A 68 -5.10 5.24 -7.70
C ALA A 68 -4.79 6.37 -8.71
N CYS A 69 -3.76 6.21 -9.53
CA CYS A 69 -3.45 7.13 -10.63
C CYS A 69 -4.59 7.22 -11.63
N ALA A 70 -5.11 6.09 -12.10
CA ALA A 70 -6.24 6.06 -13.02
C ALA A 70 -7.48 6.77 -12.46
N LYS A 71 -7.77 6.57 -11.16
CA LYS A 71 -8.87 7.26 -10.47
C LYS A 71 -8.63 8.76 -10.34
N ALA A 72 -7.39 9.20 -10.18
CA ALA A 72 -7.00 10.59 -10.02
C ALA A 72 -6.78 11.33 -11.35
N GLY A 73 -6.83 10.63 -12.48
CA GLY A 73 -6.55 11.20 -13.81
C GLY A 73 -5.05 11.43 -14.07
N LEU A 74 -4.17 10.69 -13.39
CA LEU A 74 -2.74 10.68 -13.61
C LEU A 74 -2.34 9.52 -14.51
N ASP A 75 -1.39 9.75 -15.41
CA ASP A 75 -0.71 8.65 -16.09
C ASP A 75 0.22 7.91 -15.12
N ILE A 76 0.54 6.65 -15.44
CA ILE A 76 1.52 5.88 -14.66
C ILE A 76 2.39 5.01 -15.56
N HIS A 77 3.71 5.06 -15.31
CA HIS A 77 4.68 4.12 -15.86
C HIS A 77 5.22 3.22 -14.74
N LEU A 78 5.01 1.91 -14.90
CA LEU A 78 5.48 0.90 -13.97
C LEU A 78 6.74 0.22 -14.50
N VAL A 79 7.83 0.32 -13.74
CA VAL A 79 9.06 -0.46 -13.95
C VAL A 79 9.00 -1.71 -13.06
N LEU A 80 8.84 -2.87 -13.67
CA LEU A 80 8.65 -4.14 -12.96
C LEU A 80 9.87 -5.06 -13.13
N GLY A 81 10.50 -5.40 -12.01
CA GLY A 81 11.61 -6.34 -12.00
C GLY A 81 11.12 -7.79 -12.03
N ARG A 82 11.80 -8.63 -12.82
CA ARG A 82 11.46 -10.05 -12.98
C ARG A 82 11.66 -10.91 -11.73
N GLY A 83 12.29 -10.53 -10.72
CA GLY A 83 12.45 -11.31 -9.49
C GLY A 83 12.87 -12.76 -9.69
N LYS A 84 12.10 -13.71 -9.19
CA LYS A 84 12.40 -15.14 -9.27
C LYS A 84 11.81 -15.78 -10.55
N PRO A 85 12.40 -16.89 -11.05
CA PRO A 85 11.92 -17.59 -12.25
C PRO A 85 10.43 -18.02 -12.23
N ALA A 86 9.84 -18.12 -11.05
CA ALA A 86 8.42 -18.46 -10.88
C ALA A 86 7.46 -17.34 -11.33
N ASP A 87 7.96 -16.12 -11.51
CA ASP A 87 7.14 -14.98 -11.90
C ASP A 87 6.85 -14.94 -13.42
N GLY A 88 7.34 -15.91 -14.16
CA GLY A 88 7.14 -16.17 -15.58
C GLY A 88 6.81 -14.93 -16.43
N PRO A 89 7.77 -14.40 -17.21
CA PRO A 89 7.66 -13.11 -17.87
C PRO A 89 6.51 -13.01 -18.87
N ASP A 90 6.08 -14.14 -19.39
CA ASP A 90 5.12 -14.19 -20.51
C ASP A 90 3.69 -14.43 -20.02
N LEU A 91 3.48 -14.56 -18.71
CA LEU A 91 2.19 -14.86 -18.13
C LEU A 91 1.52 -13.59 -17.59
N VAL A 92 0.72 -12.93 -18.41
CA VAL A 92 -0.08 -11.77 -18.00
C VAL A 92 -1.25 -12.24 -17.14
N GLN A 93 -1.04 -12.29 -15.83
CA GLN A 93 -2.03 -12.73 -14.84
C GLN A 93 -1.86 -11.96 -13.53
N GLY A 94 -2.81 -12.12 -12.60
CA GLY A 94 -2.73 -11.53 -11.27
C GLY A 94 -2.58 -10.01 -11.30
N ASN A 95 -1.64 -9.47 -10.54
CA ASN A 95 -1.43 -8.02 -10.48
C ASN A 95 -0.96 -7.43 -11.81
N LEU A 96 -0.10 -8.12 -12.55
CA LEU A 96 0.34 -7.66 -13.88
C LEU A 96 -0.84 -7.47 -14.85
N LEU A 97 -1.80 -8.40 -14.85
CA LEU A 97 -3.01 -8.24 -15.65
C LEU A 97 -3.82 -7.00 -15.21
N LEU A 98 -3.94 -6.80 -13.91
CA LEU A 98 -4.67 -5.66 -13.37
C LEU A 98 -3.97 -4.32 -13.66
N ASP A 99 -2.64 -4.28 -13.64
CA ASP A 99 -1.86 -3.10 -14.05
C ASP A 99 -2.21 -2.68 -15.49
N HIS A 100 -2.26 -3.64 -16.42
CA HIS A 100 -2.68 -3.38 -17.80
C HIS A 100 -4.16 -2.95 -17.90
N LEU A 101 -5.05 -3.61 -17.16
CA LEU A 101 -6.49 -3.31 -17.20
C LEU A 101 -6.81 -1.90 -16.69
N VAL A 102 -6.04 -1.37 -15.74
CA VAL A 102 -6.22 0.01 -15.25
C VAL A 102 -5.46 1.04 -16.08
N GLY A 103 -4.82 0.62 -17.18
CA GLY A 103 -4.20 1.52 -18.15
C GLY A 103 -2.77 1.92 -17.84
N ALA A 104 -2.06 1.21 -16.96
CA ALA A 104 -0.67 1.49 -16.69
C ALA A 104 0.22 1.18 -17.93
N HIS A 105 1.17 2.05 -18.21
CA HIS A 105 2.30 1.68 -19.07
C HIS A 105 3.24 0.78 -18.27
N VAL A 106 3.53 -0.41 -18.77
CA VAL A 106 4.32 -1.42 -18.07
C VAL A 106 5.60 -1.73 -18.82
N GLU A 107 6.73 -1.52 -18.16
CA GLU A 107 8.07 -1.95 -18.60
C GLU A 107 8.55 -3.07 -17.67
N ILE A 108 8.92 -4.22 -18.22
CA ILE A 108 9.49 -5.34 -17.47
C ILE A 108 11.00 -5.40 -17.73
N ILE A 109 11.80 -5.38 -16.67
CA ILE A 109 13.24 -5.45 -16.74
C ILE A 109 13.78 -6.79 -16.22
N ASP A 110 14.93 -7.22 -16.75
CA ASP A 110 15.64 -8.44 -16.34
C ASP A 110 16.45 -8.25 -15.03
N GLY A 111 15.91 -7.49 -14.09
CA GLY A 111 16.52 -7.20 -12.81
C GLY A 111 15.68 -7.70 -11.65
N GLY A 112 16.32 -7.84 -10.48
CA GLY A 112 15.61 -8.09 -9.21
C GLY A 112 14.87 -6.85 -8.74
N VAL A 113 13.95 -7.05 -7.80
CA VAL A 113 13.34 -5.93 -7.05
C VAL A 113 14.41 -5.28 -6.17
N GLY A 114 14.79 -4.05 -6.45
CA GLY A 114 15.80 -3.33 -5.69
C GLY A 114 16.56 -2.32 -6.54
N PRO A 115 17.90 -2.29 -6.46
CA PRO A 115 18.71 -1.23 -7.08
C PRO A 115 18.49 -1.08 -8.59
N GLU A 116 18.30 -2.18 -9.34
CA GLU A 116 18.09 -2.11 -10.78
C GLU A 116 16.75 -1.43 -11.14
N VAL A 117 15.68 -1.80 -10.43
CA VAL A 117 14.37 -1.16 -10.59
C VAL A 117 14.45 0.32 -10.20
N ASP A 118 15.12 0.62 -9.08
CA ASP A 118 15.26 2.00 -8.60
C ASP A 118 16.03 2.87 -9.59
N ALA A 119 17.12 2.34 -10.16
CA ALA A 119 17.90 3.06 -11.18
C ALA A 119 17.06 3.30 -12.45
N ARG A 120 16.32 2.29 -12.92
CA ARG A 120 15.48 2.44 -14.11
C ARG A 120 14.32 3.41 -13.91
N ILE A 121 13.72 3.47 -12.71
CA ILE A 121 12.72 4.48 -12.37
C ILE A 121 13.27 5.90 -12.59
N LEU A 122 14.48 6.18 -12.10
CA LEU A 122 15.09 7.49 -12.25
C LEU A 122 15.38 7.84 -13.71
N GLU A 123 15.85 6.88 -14.50
CA GLU A 123 16.08 7.05 -15.94
C GLU A 123 14.77 7.38 -16.68
N VAL A 124 13.72 6.58 -16.44
CA VAL A 124 12.40 6.77 -17.05
C VAL A 124 11.80 8.11 -16.65
N ALA A 125 11.92 8.48 -15.39
CA ALA A 125 11.45 9.78 -14.90
C ALA A 125 12.14 10.93 -15.63
N GLU A 126 13.45 10.84 -15.81
CA GLU A 126 14.22 11.86 -16.53
C GLU A 126 13.91 11.90 -18.04
N GLU A 127 13.64 10.74 -18.67
CA GLU A 127 13.18 10.67 -20.06
C GLU A 127 11.86 11.45 -20.24
N TYR A 128 10.89 11.24 -19.33
CA TYR A 128 9.62 11.96 -19.38
C TYR A 128 9.75 13.45 -19.08
N ARG A 129 10.62 13.85 -18.14
CA ARG A 129 10.90 15.28 -17.87
C ARG A 129 11.48 15.99 -19.09
N ARG A 130 12.40 15.36 -19.81
CA ARG A 130 12.93 15.90 -21.07
C ARG A 130 11.85 16.03 -22.15
N ALA A 131 10.83 15.18 -22.09
CA ALA A 131 9.66 15.28 -22.97
C ALA A 131 8.61 16.32 -22.48
N GLY A 132 8.89 17.06 -21.42
CA GLY A 132 8.04 18.13 -20.90
C GLY A 132 6.92 17.68 -19.98
N ARG A 133 7.03 16.48 -19.37
CA ARG A 133 6.06 15.99 -18.39
C ARG A 133 6.44 16.40 -16.96
N GLU A 134 5.44 16.62 -16.13
CA GLU A 134 5.60 16.83 -14.68
C GLU A 134 5.53 15.49 -13.96
N VAL A 135 6.71 14.97 -13.55
CA VAL A 135 6.84 13.58 -13.07
C VAL A 135 6.96 13.50 -11.57
N TYR A 136 6.09 12.69 -10.96
CA TYR A 136 6.22 12.21 -9.59
C TYR A 136 6.86 10.83 -9.59
N GLU A 137 8.10 10.73 -9.10
CA GLU A 137 8.84 9.48 -9.10
C GLU A 137 8.90 8.82 -7.72
N TRP A 138 9.08 7.50 -7.70
CA TRP A 138 9.34 6.77 -6.47
C TRP A 138 10.73 7.13 -5.93
N ASP A 139 10.75 7.83 -4.81
CA ASP A 139 11.92 7.95 -3.96
C ASP A 139 11.66 7.16 -2.67
N ARG A 140 12.40 6.06 -2.49
CA ARG A 140 12.22 5.15 -1.35
C ARG A 140 12.48 5.81 0.00
N THR A 141 13.14 6.93 0.04
CA THR A 141 13.40 7.69 1.28
C THR A 141 12.23 8.59 1.62
N THR A 142 11.81 9.43 0.71
CA THR A 142 10.76 10.45 0.92
C THR A 142 9.37 9.84 1.00
N VAL A 143 9.00 9.01 0.01
CA VAL A 143 7.64 8.43 -0.04
C VAL A 143 7.35 7.47 1.10
N LYS A 144 8.36 6.79 1.66
CA LYS A 144 8.14 5.89 2.81
C LYS A 144 7.69 6.63 4.06
N SER A 145 8.24 7.79 4.31
CA SER A 145 7.88 8.62 5.47
C SER A 145 6.44 9.12 5.33
N LEU A 146 6.08 9.66 4.17
CA LEU A 146 4.74 10.13 3.89
C LEU A 146 3.72 8.98 3.94
N ALA A 147 4.02 7.85 3.31
CA ALA A 147 3.17 6.66 3.35
C ALA A 147 2.96 6.11 4.77
N ALA A 148 3.93 6.25 5.67
CA ALA A 148 3.81 5.79 7.05
C ALA A 148 2.73 6.54 7.82
N VAL A 149 2.49 7.82 7.54
CA VAL A 149 1.44 8.64 8.18
C VAL A 149 0.07 8.00 8.02
N SER A 150 -0.22 7.36 6.89
CA SER A 150 -1.49 6.66 6.66
C SER A 150 -1.77 5.55 7.68
N TYR A 151 -0.72 4.94 8.23
CA TYR A 151 -0.85 3.89 9.24
C TYR A 151 -0.86 4.42 10.67
N VAL A 152 -0.48 5.66 10.90
CA VAL A 152 -0.83 6.38 12.13
C VAL A 152 -2.35 6.51 12.21
N LEU A 153 -2.98 6.97 11.14
CA LEU A 153 -4.45 7.07 11.06
C LEU A 153 -5.14 5.70 11.15
N CYS A 154 -4.55 4.65 10.61
CA CYS A 154 -5.09 3.29 10.73
C CYS A 154 -5.18 2.84 12.20
N LEU A 155 -4.20 3.16 13.05
CA LEU A 155 -4.28 2.82 14.47
C LEU A 155 -5.35 3.65 15.19
N VAL A 156 -5.47 4.93 14.89
CA VAL A 156 -6.56 5.78 15.41
C VAL A 156 -7.92 5.16 15.06
N GLU A 157 -8.10 4.79 13.79
CA GLU A 157 -9.32 4.13 13.31
C GLU A 157 -9.60 2.79 14.02
N ILE A 158 -8.57 2.01 14.35
CA ILE A 158 -8.71 0.77 15.13
C ILE A 158 -9.23 1.09 16.54
N ILE A 159 -8.68 2.11 17.20
CA ILE A 159 -9.06 2.53 18.55
C ILE A 159 -10.52 3.04 18.55
N GLU A 160 -10.87 3.87 17.59
CA GLU A 160 -12.24 4.39 17.42
C GLU A 160 -13.23 3.23 17.23
N GLN A 161 -12.96 2.32 16.31
CA GLN A 161 -13.81 1.17 16.05
C GLN A 161 -13.91 0.20 17.24
N ALA A 162 -12.84 0.05 18.01
CA ALA A 162 -12.86 -0.75 19.22
C ALA A 162 -13.68 -0.10 20.34
N SER A 163 -13.67 1.23 20.43
CA SER A 163 -14.46 1.97 21.41
C SER A 163 -15.96 1.95 21.14
N GLU A 164 -16.35 1.70 19.88
CA GLU A 164 -17.75 1.63 19.44
C GLU A 164 -18.28 0.18 19.35
N ASP A 165 -17.44 -0.81 19.60
CA ASP A 165 -17.78 -2.23 19.41
C ASP A 165 -18.59 -2.80 20.60
N ASP A 166 -19.85 -3.14 20.36
CA ASP A 166 -20.78 -3.72 21.31
C ASP A 166 -20.72 -5.27 21.40
N HIS A 167 -19.83 -5.92 20.66
CA HIS A 167 -19.76 -7.39 20.58
C HIS A 167 -19.24 -8.05 21.88
N MET A 168 -18.71 -7.27 22.80
CA MET A 168 -18.25 -7.74 24.10
C MET A 168 -19.21 -7.32 25.21
N GLU A 169 -20.17 -8.20 25.57
CA GLU A 169 -21.07 -7.98 26.69
C GLU A 169 -20.37 -7.62 28.01
N SER A 170 -19.10 -8.04 28.16
CA SER A 170 -18.26 -7.73 29.32
C SER A 170 -17.69 -6.32 29.36
N HIS A 171 -17.78 -5.56 28.26
CA HIS A 171 -17.23 -4.21 28.11
C HIS A 171 -18.26 -3.28 27.46
N PRO A 172 -19.40 -2.99 28.14
CA PRO A 172 -20.35 -2.00 27.65
C PRO A 172 -19.65 -0.63 27.56
N GLY A 173 -19.54 -0.06 26.35
CA GLY A 173 -18.82 1.18 26.09
C GLY A 173 -17.49 0.99 25.34
N GLY A 174 -17.29 -0.20 24.75
CA GLY A 174 -16.13 -0.50 23.92
C GLY A 174 -14.95 -1.10 24.70
N TRP A 175 -13.87 -1.35 23.96
CA TRP A 175 -12.64 -1.94 24.48
C TRP A 175 -11.41 -1.25 23.87
N SER A 176 -10.24 -1.47 24.45
CA SER A 176 -8.96 -0.98 23.93
C SER A 176 -8.05 -2.15 23.58
N PRO A 177 -7.40 -2.15 22.40
CA PRO A 177 -6.46 -3.20 22.02
C PRO A 177 -5.25 -3.23 22.96
N GLN A 178 -4.96 -4.39 23.56
CA GLN A 178 -3.75 -4.58 24.38
C GLN A 178 -2.50 -4.83 23.51
N ALA A 179 -2.68 -5.35 22.31
CA ALA A 179 -1.62 -5.60 21.37
C ALA A 179 -2.15 -5.56 19.93
N VAL A 180 -1.34 -5.05 19.03
CA VAL A 180 -1.60 -5.06 17.58
C VAL A 180 -0.48 -5.82 16.88
N TYR A 181 -0.85 -6.83 16.09
CA TYR A 181 0.08 -7.63 15.33
C TYR A 181 -0.03 -7.29 13.83
N GLY A 182 1.10 -7.06 13.20
CA GLY A 182 1.15 -6.78 11.76
C GLY A 182 2.39 -7.37 11.11
N CYS A 183 2.24 -7.89 9.89
CA CYS A 183 3.38 -8.29 9.07
C CYS A 183 3.74 -7.13 8.15
N SER A 184 4.92 -6.54 8.36
CA SER A 184 5.35 -5.36 7.60
C SER A 184 6.86 -5.33 7.42
N ALA A 185 7.28 -4.91 6.22
CA ALA A 185 8.70 -4.69 5.90
C ALA A 185 9.06 -3.19 5.78
N GLY A 186 8.15 -2.28 6.13
CA GLY A 186 8.42 -0.84 5.94
C GLY A 186 7.34 0.09 6.51
N SER A 187 6.84 1.01 5.71
CA SER A 187 5.97 2.14 6.09
C SER A 187 4.76 1.74 6.94
N THR A 188 4.11 0.62 6.64
CA THR A 188 2.97 0.12 7.43
C THR A 188 3.36 -0.08 8.90
N GLY A 189 4.42 -0.85 9.17
CA GLY A 189 4.87 -1.09 10.54
C GLY A 189 5.41 0.16 11.21
N ALA A 190 6.15 0.99 10.48
CA ALA A 190 6.67 2.25 11.00
C ALA A 190 5.54 3.19 11.46
N GLY A 191 4.46 3.33 10.67
CA GLY A 191 3.30 4.13 11.03
C GLY A 191 2.57 3.60 12.27
N MET A 192 2.39 2.27 12.36
CA MET A 192 1.76 1.64 13.52
C MET A 192 2.58 1.85 14.81
N VAL A 193 3.91 1.69 14.75
CA VAL A 193 4.80 1.90 15.90
C VAL A 193 4.79 3.37 16.33
N LEU A 194 4.85 4.30 15.36
CA LEU A 194 4.77 5.73 15.64
C LEU A 194 3.46 6.09 16.32
N ALA A 195 2.34 5.58 15.83
CA ALA A 195 1.03 5.83 16.41
C ALA A 195 0.92 5.26 17.83
N ALA A 196 1.36 4.03 18.06
CA ALA A 196 1.35 3.42 19.39
C ALA A 196 2.21 4.24 20.39
N ALA A 197 3.37 4.73 19.95
CA ALA A 197 4.23 5.57 20.80
C ALA A 197 3.64 6.96 21.09
N ALA A 198 2.84 7.51 20.18
CA ALA A 198 2.22 8.82 20.34
C ALA A 198 0.91 8.80 21.16
N LEU A 199 0.22 7.68 21.15
CA LEU A 199 -1.09 7.53 21.81
C LEU A 199 -0.98 6.91 23.23
N GLY A 200 0.20 6.36 23.61
CA GLY A 200 0.45 5.71 24.89
C GLY A 200 0.04 4.27 24.90
#